data_39de0ac1cda91f07b6934e76aebb7fd8
#
_entry.id   39de0ac1cda91f07b6934e76aebb7fd8
#
_cell.length_a   1.000
_cell.length_b   1.000
_cell.length_c   1.000
_cell.angle_alpha   90.00
_cell.angle_beta   90.00
_cell.angle_gamma   90.00
#
_symmetry.space_group_name_H-M   'P 1'
#
loop_
_entity.id
_entity.type
_entity.pdbx_description
1 polymer ?
#
loop_
_entity_poly.entity_id
_entity_poly.type
_entity_poly.pdbx_seq_one_letter_code
_entity_poly.pdbx_strand_id
1 'polypeptide(L)'
;MMDAHDTNQPLNQGELEEEKKTVEVSEAITETPTEEVTAEVQPEAAPKPATKEDVLNQLKELAQDAENANKQEIDNLKQSFYKLHNAELEAAKVQFTDNGGNIEDFVAQEDPTEEEFKRLMGVIKEKRGKQIAELERQKEENLQVKLSIIEELKELVESGDDANKSYTEFKKLQQQWNDTKLVPQGKVNELWKNYQLYVEKFYDLLKLNNEFREYDFKKNLEIKTHLCEAAEKLADEEDVVSAFHHQ
;
A
#
# COMPACT_ATOMS: atom_id res chain seq x y z
N MET A 1 -8.07 23.56 37.16
CA MET A 1 -9.28 22.94 36.59
C MET A 1 -9.12 23.07 35.09
N MET A 2 -8.64 22.02 34.44
CA MET A 2 -8.51 21.98 32.97
C MET A 2 -9.80 21.34 32.46
N ASP A 3 -10.55 22.09 31.66
CA ASP A 3 -11.73 21.60 30.98
C ASP A 3 -11.31 20.47 30.03
N ALA A 4 -11.83 19.28 30.31
CA ALA A 4 -11.79 18.17 29.39
C ALA A 4 -12.68 18.55 28.19
N HIS A 5 -12.07 18.88 27.08
CA HIS A 5 -12.76 19.08 25.80
C HIS A 5 -13.47 17.76 25.45
N ASP A 6 -14.79 17.82 25.50
CA ASP A 6 -15.66 16.71 25.09
C ASP A 6 -15.49 16.50 23.58
N THR A 7 -14.63 15.55 23.21
CA THR A 7 -14.29 15.18 21.81
C THR A 7 -15.40 14.38 21.13
N ASN A 8 -16.60 14.34 21.69
CA ASN A 8 -17.72 13.50 21.22
C ASN A 8 -18.87 14.32 20.59
N GLN A 9 -18.55 15.47 19.96
CA GLN A 9 -19.55 16.16 19.15
C GLN A 9 -19.71 15.41 17.81
N PRO A 10 -20.95 15.13 17.39
CA PRO A 10 -21.18 14.53 16.07
C PRO A 10 -20.75 15.52 14.98
N LEU A 11 -20.05 15.01 13.96
CA LEU A 11 -19.69 15.77 12.78
C LEU A 11 -20.98 16.28 12.09
N ASN A 12 -20.95 17.50 11.62
CA ASN A 12 -22.06 18.05 10.84
C ASN A 12 -22.08 17.43 9.43
N GLN A 13 -23.19 17.53 8.73
CA GLN A 13 -23.37 16.93 7.39
C GLN A 13 -22.35 17.43 6.36
N GLY A 14 -21.92 18.70 6.46
CA GLY A 14 -20.92 19.27 5.55
C GLY A 14 -19.51 18.67 5.77
N GLU A 15 -19.14 18.42 7.03
CA GLU A 15 -17.88 17.77 7.37
C GLU A 15 -17.82 16.32 6.91
N LEU A 16 -18.94 15.59 7.00
CA LEU A 16 -19.07 14.21 6.51
C LEU A 16 -18.96 14.12 4.98
N GLU A 17 -19.54 15.06 4.25
CA GLU A 17 -19.45 15.09 2.78
C GLU A 17 -18.04 15.51 2.31
N GLU A 18 -17.37 16.40 3.03
CA GLU A 18 -16.00 16.81 2.74
C GLU A 18 -15.00 15.69 3.02
N GLU A 19 -15.17 14.94 4.12
CA GLU A 19 -14.35 13.76 4.42
C GLU A 19 -14.60 12.63 3.43
N LYS A 20 -15.83 12.34 3.03
CA LYS A 20 -16.16 11.37 1.99
C LYS A 20 -15.47 11.73 0.67
N LYS A 21 -15.47 13.01 0.30
CA LYS A 21 -14.85 13.53 -0.91
C LYS A 21 -13.31 13.51 -0.85
N THR A 22 -12.72 13.72 0.32
CA THR A 22 -11.26 13.62 0.51
C THR A 22 -10.78 12.17 0.40
N VAL A 23 -11.57 11.22 0.85
CA VAL A 23 -11.31 9.79 0.65
C VAL A 23 -11.36 9.47 -0.85
N GLU A 24 -12.39 9.89 -1.58
CA GLU A 24 -12.51 9.69 -3.04
C GLU A 24 -11.35 10.34 -3.83
N VAL A 25 -10.90 11.54 -3.46
CA VAL A 25 -9.79 12.25 -4.15
C VAL A 25 -8.42 11.66 -3.80
N SER A 26 -8.19 11.26 -2.55
CA SER A 26 -6.95 10.55 -2.15
C SER A 26 -6.78 9.23 -2.91
N GLU A 27 -7.87 8.66 -3.34
CA GLU A 27 -7.98 7.36 -3.98
C GLU A 27 -7.82 7.44 -5.50
N ALA A 28 -8.33 8.49 -6.13
CA ALA A 28 -8.10 8.76 -7.55
C ALA A 28 -6.61 8.99 -7.90
N ILE A 29 -5.78 9.33 -6.91
CA ILE A 29 -4.32 9.49 -7.09
C ILE A 29 -3.59 8.14 -6.98
N THR A 30 -4.21 7.11 -6.38
CA THR A 30 -3.64 5.75 -6.31
C THR A 30 -4.08 4.84 -7.46
N GLU A 31 -5.03 5.27 -8.30
CA GLU A 31 -5.50 4.54 -9.47
C GLU A 31 -4.65 4.75 -10.74
N THR A 32 -3.57 5.48 -10.71
CA THR A 32 -2.61 5.34 -11.78
C THR A 32 -2.03 3.94 -11.66
N PRO A 33 -2.27 3.06 -12.66
CA PRO A 33 -1.40 1.91 -12.79
C PRO A 33 -0.01 2.51 -12.80
N THR A 34 0.83 2.06 -11.90
CA THR A 34 2.25 2.22 -12.11
C THR A 34 2.54 1.39 -13.37
N GLU A 35 2.19 1.94 -14.56
CA GLU A 35 3.10 1.77 -15.65
C GLU A 35 4.44 2.09 -15.02
N GLU A 36 5.32 1.12 -15.07
CA GLU A 36 6.74 1.37 -15.00
C GLU A 36 7.00 2.65 -15.79
N VAL A 37 6.92 3.80 -15.12
CA VAL A 37 7.66 4.94 -15.54
C VAL A 37 9.08 4.54 -15.23
N THR A 38 9.65 3.75 -16.13
CA THR A 38 11.03 3.89 -16.47
C THR A 38 11.16 5.36 -16.87
N ALA A 39 11.31 6.23 -15.83
CA ALA A 39 12.09 7.41 -16.05
C ALA A 39 13.38 6.84 -16.64
N GLU A 40 13.56 7.02 -17.94
CA GLU A 40 14.85 7.01 -18.57
C GLU A 40 15.67 8.14 -17.92
N VAL A 41 16.10 7.92 -16.68
CA VAL A 41 17.41 8.36 -16.27
C VAL A 41 18.31 7.44 -17.10
N GLN A 42 18.76 7.96 -18.23
CA GLN A 42 19.89 7.37 -18.92
C GLN A 42 20.98 7.28 -17.85
N PRO A 43 21.33 6.09 -17.36
CA PRO A 43 22.53 5.96 -16.56
C PRO A 43 23.64 6.36 -17.50
N GLU A 44 24.43 7.34 -17.11
CA GLU A 44 25.71 7.63 -17.70
C GLU A 44 26.39 6.29 -17.94
N ALA A 45 26.51 5.89 -19.20
CA ALA A 45 26.88 4.54 -19.58
C ALA A 45 28.21 4.21 -18.93
N ALA A 46 28.20 3.34 -17.93
CA ALA A 46 29.42 2.82 -17.36
C ALA A 46 30.32 2.33 -18.51
N PRO A 47 31.61 2.64 -18.50
CA PRO A 47 32.50 2.30 -19.62
C PRO A 47 32.37 0.79 -19.88
N LYS A 48 32.14 0.42 -21.15
CA LYS A 48 32.01 -0.99 -21.53
C LYS A 48 33.27 -1.74 -21.10
N PRO A 49 33.15 -2.82 -20.35
CA PRO A 49 34.31 -3.54 -19.82
C PRO A 49 35.19 -4.00 -21.00
N ALA A 50 36.48 -3.65 -20.94
CA ALA A 50 37.41 -3.98 -21.98
C ALA A 50 38.03 -5.38 -21.80
N THR A 51 38.03 -5.89 -20.56
CA THR A 51 38.62 -7.17 -20.18
C THR A 51 37.68 -8.00 -19.32
N LYS A 52 37.94 -9.31 -19.21
CA LYS A 52 37.23 -10.19 -18.27
C LYS A 52 37.38 -9.73 -16.81
N GLU A 53 38.54 -9.22 -16.44
CA GLU A 53 38.79 -8.70 -15.10
C GLU A 53 37.95 -7.48 -14.77
N ASP A 54 37.72 -6.58 -15.76
CA ASP A 54 36.80 -5.45 -15.59
C ASP A 54 35.37 -5.93 -15.32
N VAL A 55 34.91 -6.94 -16.07
CA VAL A 55 33.57 -7.56 -15.83
C VAL A 55 33.49 -8.16 -14.44
N LEU A 56 34.51 -8.91 -14.00
CA LEU A 56 34.54 -9.51 -12.68
C LEU A 56 34.53 -8.46 -11.56
N ASN A 57 35.23 -7.35 -11.73
CA ASN A 57 35.25 -6.26 -10.76
C ASN A 57 33.85 -5.59 -10.65
N GLN A 58 33.21 -5.31 -11.78
CA GLN A 58 31.84 -4.78 -11.80
C GLN A 58 30.84 -5.77 -11.18
N LEU A 59 30.97 -7.07 -11.45
CA LEU A 59 30.13 -8.10 -10.82
C LEU A 59 30.38 -8.21 -9.30
N LYS A 60 31.61 -8.00 -8.82
CA LYS A 60 31.92 -7.96 -7.39
C LYS A 60 31.23 -6.79 -6.69
N GLU A 61 31.23 -5.61 -7.32
CA GLU A 61 30.49 -4.45 -6.82
C GLU A 61 28.98 -4.72 -6.77
N LEU A 62 28.42 -5.24 -7.86
CA LEU A 62 27.01 -5.62 -7.90
C LEU A 62 26.65 -6.74 -6.90
N ALA A 63 27.56 -7.66 -6.62
CA ALA A 63 27.35 -8.71 -5.62
C ALA A 63 27.31 -8.17 -4.18
N GLN A 64 27.89 -7.00 -3.91
CA GLN A 64 27.79 -6.33 -2.60
C GLN A 64 26.39 -5.75 -2.40
N ASP A 65 25.83 -5.09 -3.42
CA ASP A 65 24.49 -4.48 -3.43
C ASP A 65 23.56 -5.16 -4.47
N ALA A 66 23.50 -6.49 -4.42
CA ALA A 66 22.72 -7.27 -5.38
C ALA A 66 21.21 -7.00 -5.30
N GLU A 67 20.73 -6.43 -4.20
CA GLU A 67 19.34 -6.09 -3.96
C GLU A 67 18.86 -4.95 -4.87
N ASN A 68 19.73 -3.96 -5.12
CA ASN A 68 19.44 -2.81 -5.97
C ASN A 68 19.96 -2.97 -7.41
N ALA A 69 20.68 -4.08 -7.70
CA ALA A 69 21.28 -4.30 -9.00
C ALA A 69 20.24 -4.43 -10.11
N ASN A 70 20.42 -3.66 -11.18
CA ASN A 70 19.55 -3.69 -12.34
C ASN A 70 19.74 -5.03 -13.10
N LYS A 71 18.63 -5.70 -13.43
CA LYS A 71 18.66 -6.95 -14.22
C LYS A 71 19.38 -6.76 -15.55
N GLN A 72 19.12 -5.65 -16.24
CA GLN A 72 19.72 -5.38 -17.54
C GLN A 72 21.26 -5.21 -17.46
N GLU A 73 21.74 -4.60 -16.39
CA GLU A 73 23.18 -4.46 -16.13
C GLU A 73 23.85 -5.81 -15.93
N ILE A 74 23.25 -6.70 -15.14
CA ILE A 74 23.73 -8.07 -14.93
C ILE A 74 23.74 -8.84 -16.26
N ASP A 75 22.68 -8.73 -17.06
CA ASP A 75 22.58 -9.41 -18.37
C ASP A 75 23.64 -8.85 -19.34
N ASN A 76 23.89 -7.55 -19.35
CA ASN A 76 24.94 -6.91 -20.15
C ASN A 76 26.34 -7.38 -19.77
N LEU A 77 26.63 -7.46 -18.46
CA LEU A 77 27.91 -7.98 -17.97
C LEU A 77 28.09 -9.46 -18.33
N LYS A 78 27.03 -10.24 -18.22
CA LYS A 78 27.04 -11.65 -18.66
C LYS A 78 27.36 -11.77 -20.14
N GLN A 79 26.72 -10.99 -21.00
CA GLN A 79 27.00 -11.00 -22.42
C GLN A 79 28.44 -10.56 -22.75
N SER A 80 28.91 -9.51 -22.06
CA SER A 80 30.28 -9.02 -22.22
C SER A 80 31.31 -10.07 -21.83
N PHE A 81 31.11 -10.76 -20.71
CA PHE A 81 31.99 -11.83 -20.26
C PHE A 81 32.10 -12.94 -21.33
N TYR A 82 30.95 -13.49 -21.77
CA TYR A 82 30.97 -14.61 -22.73
C TYR A 82 31.49 -14.16 -24.10
N LYS A 83 31.29 -12.92 -24.50
CA LYS A 83 31.88 -12.39 -25.74
C LYS A 83 33.42 -12.39 -25.67
N LEU A 84 33.98 -11.91 -24.56
CA LEU A 84 35.46 -11.90 -24.34
C LEU A 84 36.01 -13.31 -24.20
N HIS A 85 35.33 -14.17 -23.43
CA HIS A 85 35.73 -15.56 -23.23
C HIS A 85 35.76 -16.34 -24.55
N ASN A 86 34.70 -16.21 -25.37
CA ASN A 86 34.64 -16.87 -26.69
C ASN A 86 35.72 -16.34 -27.65
N ALA A 87 35.99 -15.04 -27.62
CA ALA A 87 37.06 -14.46 -28.45
C ALA A 87 38.43 -15.00 -28.07
N GLU A 88 38.74 -15.14 -26.77
CA GLU A 88 39.99 -15.76 -26.28
C GLU A 88 40.07 -17.25 -26.64
N LEU A 89 38.96 -17.97 -26.51
CA LEU A 89 38.90 -19.39 -26.88
C LEU A 89 39.14 -19.60 -28.39
N GLU A 90 38.56 -18.78 -29.23
CA GLU A 90 38.80 -18.85 -30.67
C GLU A 90 40.25 -18.46 -31.03
N ALA A 91 40.81 -17.45 -30.40
CA ALA A 91 42.20 -17.09 -30.58
C ALA A 91 43.15 -18.24 -30.14
N ALA A 92 42.85 -18.93 -29.03
CA ALA A 92 43.61 -20.08 -28.59
C ALA A 92 43.52 -21.27 -29.57
N LYS A 93 42.37 -21.53 -30.16
CA LYS A 93 42.17 -22.54 -31.19
C LYS A 93 43.01 -22.23 -32.44
N VAL A 94 42.97 -20.99 -32.92
CA VAL A 94 43.79 -20.57 -34.07
C VAL A 94 45.27 -20.73 -33.76
N GLN A 95 45.72 -20.28 -32.62
CA GLN A 95 47.12 -20.44 -32.21
C GLN A 95 47.54 -21.91 -32.11
N PHE A 96 46.69 -22.82 -31.63
CA PHE A 96 46.93 -24.24 -31.56
C PHE A 96 47.09 -24.87 -32.95
N THR A 97 46.20 -24.47 -33.89
CA THR A 97 46.29 -24.96 -35.28
C THR A 97 47.51 -24.40 -36.02
N ASP A 98 47.85 -23.11 -35.81
CA ASP A 98 49.04 -22.48 -36.40
C ASP A 98 50.37 -23.14 -35.93
N ASN A 99 50.36 -23.69 -34.72
CA ASN A 99 51.44 -24.47 -34.16
C ASN A 99 51.46 -25.94 -34.62
N GLY A 100 50.60 -26.32 -35.57
CA GLY A 100 50.54 -27.63 -36.17
C GLY A 100 49.66 -28.66 -35.44
N GLY A 101 48.89 -28.24 -34.48
CA GLY A 101 47.87 -29.05 -33.79
C GLY A 101 46.64 -29.33 -34.67
N ASN A 102 46.03 -30.49 -34.50
CA ASN A 102 44.74 -30.75 -35.15
C ASN A 102 43.60 -30.20 -34.29
N ILE A 103 42.67 -29.46 -34.89
CA ILE A 103 41.54 -28.81 -34.19
C ILE A 103 40.69 -29.80 -33.40
N GLU A 104 40.62 -31.05 -33.84
CA GLU A 104 39.86 -32.11 -33.13
C GLU A 104 40.49 -32.53 -31.80
N ASP A 105 41.80 -32.26 -31.64
CA ASP A 105 42.57 -32.55 -30.45
C ASP A 105 42.67 -31.32 -29.48
N PHE A 106 42.06 -30.19 -29.85
CA PHE A 106 42.07 -29.00 -29.02
C PHE A 106 41.26 -29.21 -27.76
N VAL A 107 41.91 -29.12 -26.60
CA VAL A 107 41.25 -29.08 -25.28
C VAL A 107 41.43 -27.70 -24.68
N ALA A 108 40.30 -27.03 -24.41
CA ALA A 108 40.34 -25.74 -23.73
C ALA A 108 40.93 -25.92 -22.30
N GLN A 109 41.81 -25.03 -21.93
CA GLN A 109 42.32 -25.00 -20.55
C GLN A 109 41.26 -24.49 -19.60
N GLU A 110 41.26 -24.97 -18.36
CA GLU A 110 40.42 -24.41 -17.30
C GLU A 110 40.70 -22.93 -17.10
N ASP A 111 39.65 -22.13 -17.11
CA ASP A 111 39.74 -20.68 -16.97
C ASP A 111 39.27 -20.27 -15.57
N PRO A 112 40.19 -19.89 -14.65
CA PRO A 112 39.83 -19.46 -13.30
C PRO A 112 38.87 -18.26 -13.28
N THR A 113 38.89 -17.43 -14.36
CA THR A 113 38.01 -16.28 -14.47
C THR A 113 36.57 -16.71 -14.74
N GLU A 114 36.33 -17.83 -15.45
CA GLU A 114 35.02 -18.40 -15.69
C GLU A 114 34.40 -18.97 -14.40
N GLU A 115 35.23 -19.64 -13.57
CA GLU A 115 34.78 -20.15 -12.27
C GLU A 115 34.37 -19.01 -11.33
N GLU A 116 35.18 -17.96 -11.24
CA GLU A 116 34.88 -16.79 -10.41
C GLU A 116 33.62 -16.06 -10.93
N PHE A 117 33.46 -15.95 -12.26
CA PHE A 117 32.26 -15.39 -12.89
C PHE A 117 31.02 -16.19 -12.48
N LYS A 118 31.05 -17.53 -12.61
CA LYS A 118 29.91 -18.40 -12.23
C LYS A 118 29.60 -18.27 -10.74
N ARG A 119 30.62 -18.18 -9.89
CA ARG A 119 30.48 -17.98 -8.45
C ARG A 119 29.77 -16.65 -8.14
N LEU A 120 30.22 -15.54 -8.72
CA LEU A 120 29.62 -14.21 -8.52
C LEU A 120 28.17 -14.15 -9.03
N MET A 121 27.92 -14.70 -10.21
CA MET A 121 26.55 -14.79 -10.75
C MET A 121 25.62 -15.62 -9.85
N GLY A 122 26.16 -16.69 -9.23
CA GLY A 122 25.44 -17.48 -8.24
C GLY A 122 25.07 -16.68 -7.00
N VAL A 123 26.01 -15.91 -6.45
CA VAL A 123 25.78 -15.04 -5.28
C VAL A 123 24.74 -13.97 -5.59
N ILE A 124 24.83 -13.31 -6.74
CA ILE A 124 23.86 -12.28 -7.15
C ILE A 124 22.45 -12.89 -7.29
N LYS A 125 22.36 -14.04 -7.98
CA LYS A 125 21.09 -14.75 -8.15
C LYS A 125 20.46 -15.15 -6.81
N GLU A 126 21.26 -15.65 -5.88
CA GLU A 126 20.79 -16.08 -4.55
C GLU A 126 20.26 -14.88 -3.75
N LYS A 127 21.04 -13.77 -3.67
CA LYS A 127 20.64 -12.58 -2.93
C LYS A 127 19.34 -11.97 -3.51
N ARG A 128 19.26 -11.82 -4.83
CA ARG A 128 18.04 -11.33 -5.49
C ARG A 128 16.87 -12.27 -5.29
N GLY A 129 17.09 -13.58 -5.35
CA GLY A 129 16.04 -14.57 -5.08
C GLY A 129 15.46 -14.43 -3.66
N LYS A 130 16.33 -14.23 -2.67
CA LYS A 130 15.91 -13.99 -1.27
C LYS A 130 15.11 -12.69 -1.15
N GLN A 131 15.56 -11.62 -1.80
CA GLN A 131 14.84 -10.35 -1.78
C GLN A 131 13.46 -10.44 -2.42
N ILE A 132 13.36 -11.07 -3.59
CA ILE A 132 12.07 -11.28 -4.27
C ILE A 132 11.13 -12.11 -3.39
N ALA A 133 11.63 -13.20 -2.79
CA ALA A 133 10.84 -14.03 -1.89
C ALA A 133 10.36 -13.26 -0.64
N GLU A 134 11.22 -12.41 -0.07
CA GLU A 134 10.88 -11.55 1.07
C GLU A 134 9.82 -10.50 0.69
N LEU A 135 9.95 -9.88 -0.49
CA LEU A 135 8.97 -8.92 -0.99
C LEU A 135 7.60 -9.59 -1.23
N GLU A 136 7.58 -10.78 -1.81
CA GLU A 136 6.33 -11.53 -2.01
C GLU A 136 5.70 -11.95 -0.67
N ARG A 137 6.52 -12.33 0.32
CA ARG A 137 6.03 -12.60 1.68
C ARG A 137 5.38 -11.36 2.30
N GLN A 138 6.04 -10.19 2.19
CA GLN A 138 5.50 -8.91 2.69
C GLN A 138 4.19 -8.52 2.00
N LYS A 139 4.10 -8.73 0.69
CA LYS A 139 2.85 -8.49 -0.05
C LYS A 139 1.71 -9.37 0.44
N GLU A 140 1.99 -10.65 0.71
CA GLU A 140 0.99 -11.57 1.22
C GLU A 140 0.56 -11.22 2.66
N GLU A 141 1.50 -10.85 3.53
CA GLU A 141 1.18 -10.36 4.87
C GLU A 141 0.32 -9.09 4.82
N ASN A 142 0.68 -8.13 3.98
CA ASN A 142 -0.10 -6.92 3.77
C ASN A 142 -1.51 -7.21 3.21
N LEU A 143 -1.63 -8.22 2.35
CA LEU A 143 -2.94 -8.68 1.87
C LEU A 143 -3.82 -9.16 3.03
N GLN A 144 -3.27 -9.96 3.93
CA GLN A 144 -4.01 -10.44 5.11
C GLN A 144 -4.42 -9.28 6.03
N VAL A 145 -3.55 -8.30 6.23
CA VAL A 145 -3.88 -7.08 7.01
C VAL A 145 -5.03 -6.32 6.37
N LYS A 146 -4.99 -6.09 5.04
CA LYS A 146 -6.08 -5.39 4.34
C LYS A 146 -7.40 -6.17 4.36
N LEU A 147 -7.36 -7.48 4.26
CA LEU A 147 -8.56 -8.30 4.41
C LEU A 147 -9.16 -8.22 5.82
N SER A 148 -8.32 -8.20 6.87
CA SER A 148 -8.76 -8.00 8.24
C SER A 148 -9.43 -6.64 8.42
N ILE A 149 -8.84 -5.58 7.89
CA ILE A 149 -9.42 -4.23 7.95
C ILE A 149 -10.81 -4.19 7.28
N ILE A 150 -10.97 -4.84 6.13
CA ILE A 150 -12.27 -4.91 5.44
C ILE A 150 -13.31 -5.65 6.30
N GLU A 151 -12.92 -6.75 6.94
CA GLU A 151 -13.83 -7.50 7.81
C GLU A 151 -14.19 -6.70 9.07
N GLU A 152 -13.24 -6.00 9.69
CA GLU A 152 -13.50 -5.11 10.83
C GLU A 152 -14.41 -3.94 10.43
N LEU A 153 -14.21 -3.32 9.25
CA LEU A 153 -15.12 -2.30 8.71
C LEU A 153 -16.53 -2.85 8.49
N LYS A 154 -16.64 -4.07 7.99
CA LYS A 154 -17.91 -4.75 7.81
C LYS A 154 -18.62 -4.98 9.15
N GLU A 155 -17.89 -5.46 10.16
CA GLU A 155 -18.43 -5.63 11.51
C GLU A 155 -18.93 -4.31 12.09
N LEU A 156 -18.19 -3.21 11.94
CA LEU A 156 -18.64 -1.88 12.40
C LEU A 156 -19.96 -1.44 11.72
N VAL A 157 -20.14 -1.76 10.44
CA VAL A 157 -21.36 -1.43 9.70
C VAL A 157 -22.52 -2.33 10.09
N GLU A 158 -22.27 -3.61 10.38
CA GLU A 158 -23.30 -4.62 10.63
C GLU A 158 -23.66 -4.75 12.13
N SER A 159 -22.85 -4.21 13.04
CA SER A 159 -23.08 -4.32 14.50
C SER A 159 -24.40 -3.67 14.97
N GLY A 160 -24.93 -2.70 14.23
CA GLY A 160 -26.10 -1.92 14.65
C GLY A 160 -25.83 -0.92 15.76
N ASP A 161 -24.56 -0.73 16.14
CA ASP A 161 -24.15 0.25 17.12
C ASP A 161 -24.23 1.69 16.57
N ASP A 162 -24.25 2.66 17.50
CA ASP A 162 -24.23 4.08 17.11
C ASP A 162 -22.88 4.38 16.41
N ALA A 163 -22.94 4.66 15.10
CA ALA A 163 -21.79 4.91 14.26
C ALA A 163 -20.91 6.10 14.77
N ASN A 164 -21.51 7.04 15.52
CA ASN A 164 -20.74 8.13 16.15
C ASN A 164 -19.80 7.61 17.25
N LYS A 165 -20.18 6.53 17.97
CA LYS A 165 -19.30 5.91 18.96
C LYS A 165 -18.16 5.12 18.32
N SER A 166 -18.42 4.52 17.16
CA SER A 166 -17.47 3.70 16.40
C SER A 166 -16.56 4.54 15.46
N TYR A 167 -16.79 5.87 15.38
CA TYR A 167 -16.08 6.75 14.47
C TYR A 167 -14.56 6.75 14.69
N THR A 168 -14.10 6.72 15.93
CA THR A 168 -12.67 6.67 16.26
C THR A 168 -12.02 5.39 15.77
N GLU A 169 -12.71 4.25 15.92
CA GLU A 169 -12.24 2.95 15.43
C GLU A 169 -12.20 2.93 13.90
N PHE A 170 -13.24 3.45 13.26
CA PHE A 170 -13.29 3.61 11.82
C PHE A 170 -12.10 4.42 11.28
N LYS A 171 -11.77 5.58 11.89
CA LYS A 171 -10.60 6.40 11.50
C LYS A 171 -9.29 5.66 11.68
N LYS A 172 -9.16 4.86 12.72
CA LYS A 172 -7.97 4.01 12.95
C LYS A 172 -7.82 2.97 11.83
N LEU A 173 -8.90 2.32 11.42
CA LEU A 173 -8.88 1.37 10.31
C LEU A 173 -8.51 2.03 8.98
N GLN A 174 -9.03 3.24 8.71
CA GLN A 174 -8.62 4.02 7.53
C GLN A 174 -7.12 4.34 7.55
N GLN A 175 -6.57 4.72 8.69
CA GLN A 175 -5.13 4.99 8.83
C GLN A 175 -4.31 3.72 8.56
N GLN A 176 -4.68 2.60 9.15
CA GLN A 176 -4.02 1.31 8.93
C GLN A 176 -4.07 0.87 7.46
N TRP A 177 -5.21 1.10 6.78
CA TRP A 177 -5.33 0.84 5.36
C TRP A 177 -4.33 1.64 4.54
N ASN A 178 -4.18 2.94 4.82
CA ASN A 178 -3.26 3.83 4.12
C ASN A 178 -1.79 3.50 4.39
N ASP A 179 -1.46 3.03 5.59
CA ASP A 179 -0.11 2.64 5.99
C ASP A 179 0.33 1.32 5.33
N THR A 180 -0.64 0.43 5.04
CA THR A 180 -0.40 -0.86 4.39
C THR A 180 -0.35 -0.69 2.87
N LYS A 181 0.84 -0.64 2.26
CA LYS A 181 1.00 -0.24 0.85
C LYS A 181 1.06 -1.41 -0.13
N LEU A 182 2.06 -2.26 -0.02
CA LEU A 182 2.37 -3.29 -1.01
C LEU A 182 1.48 -4.53 -0.83
N VAL A 183 0.67 -4.84 -1.86
CA VAL A 183 -0.15 -6.06 -1.96
C VAL A 183 0.04 -6.71 -3.33
N PRO A 184 -0.31 -7.99 -3.50
CA PRO A 184 -0.27 -8.64 -4.82
C PRO A 184 -1.15 -7.90 -5.83
N GLN A 185 -0.59 -7.55 -6.99
CA GLN A 185 -1.25 -6.72 -8.01
C GLN A 185 -2.61 -7.27 -8.47
N GLY A 186 -2.75 -8.59 -8.56
CA GLY A 186 -4.01 -9.24 -8.94
C GLY A 186 -5.15 -9.07 -7.92
N LYS A 187 -4.85 -8.60 -6.69
CA LYS A 187 -5.83 -8.42 -5.61
C LYS A 187 -6.19 -6.95 -5.36
N VAL A 188 -5.46 -6.01 -5.91
CA VAL A 188 -5.63 -4.57 -5.66
C VAL A 188 -7.07 -4.11 -5.92
N ASN A 189 -7.63 -4.40 -7.10
CA ASN A 189 -8.96 -3.95 -7.48
C ASN A 189 -10.08 -4.55 -6.64
N GLU A 190 -9.96 -5.83 -6.26
CA GLU A 190 -10.93 -6.52 -5.41
C GLU A 190 -10.94 -5.93 -3.99
N LEU A 191 -9.74 -5.77 -3.40
CA LEU A 191 -9.57 -5.15 -2.09
C LEU A 191 -10.14 -3.74 -2.05
N TRP A 192 -9.82 -2.95 -3.07
CA TRP A 192 -10.26 -1.58 -3.20
C TRP A 192 -11.79 -1.46 -3.23
N LYS A 193 -12.45 -2.21 -4.09
CA LYS A 193 -13.91 -2.21 -4.20
C LYS A 193 -14.58 -2.58 -2.88
N ASN A 194 -14.07 -3.59 -2.19
CA ASN A 194 -14.63 -4.02 -0.92
C ASN A 194 -14.41 -2.97 0.18
N TYR A 195 -13.22 -2.39 0.25
CA TYR A 195 -12.91 -1.31 1.18
C TYR A 195 -13.85 -0.12 0.97
N GLN A 196 -13.94 0.39 -0.26
CA GLN A 196 -14.79 1.52 -0.60
C GLN A 196 -16.26 1.26 -0.26
N LEU A 197 -16.77 0.07 -0.56
CA LEU A 197 -18.14 -0.33 -0.22
C LEU A 197 -18.46 -0.15 1.27
N TYR A 198 -17.57 -0.59 2.17
CA TYR A 198 -17.83 -0.51 3.61
C TYR A 198 -17.54 0.88 4.16
N VAL A 199 -16.59 1.62 3.60
CA VAL A 199 -16.38 3.03 3.91
C VAL A 199 -17.64 3.86 3.58
N GLU A 200 -18.22 3.70 2.40
CA GLU A 200 -19.45 4.37 2.00
C GLU A 200 -20.61 4.01 2.92
N LYS A 201 -20.82 2.73 3.20
CA LYS A 201 -21.86 2.27 4.12
C LYS A 201 -21.72 2.86 5.52
N PHE A 202 -20.48 2.99 6.02
CA PHE A 202 -20.26 3.59 7.32
C PHE A 202 -20.61 5.07 7.36
N TYR A 203 -20.27 5.85 6.34
CA TYR A 203 -20.68 7.25 6.23
C TYR A 203 -22.19 7.41 6.08
N ASP A 204 -22.84 6.52 5.36
CA ASP A 204 -24.32 6.52 5.26
C ASP A 204 -24.98 6.24 6.62
N LEU A 205 -24.41 5.33 7.42
CA LEU A 205 -24.83 5.10 8.81
C LEU A 205 -24.65 6.32 9.69
N LEU A 206 -23.51 7.00 9.60
CA LEU A 206 -23.25 8.24 10.35
C LEU A 206 -24.30 9.31 10.02
N LYS A 207 -24.58 9.49 8.73
CA LYS A 207 -25.61 10.42 8.27
C LYS A 207 -26.98 10.08 8.83
N LEU A 208 -27.39 8.82 8.72
CA LEU A 208 -28.66 8.33 9.23
C LEU A 208 -28.78 8.52 10.75
N ASN A 209 -27.73 8.20 11.51
CA ASN A 209 -27.72 8.37 12.97
C ASN A 209 -27.83 9.85 13.37
N ASN A 210 -27.20 10.76 12.63
CA ASN A 210 -27.32 12.20 12.88
C ASN A 210 -28.72 12.70 12.56
N GLU A 211 -29.34 12.26 11.47
CA GLU A 211 -30.74 12.61 11.11
C GLU A 211 -31.73 12.14 12.19
N PHE A 212 -31.58 10.94 12.72
CA PHE A 212 -32.39 10.45 13.83
C PHE A 212 -32.20 11.28 15.10
N ARG A 213 -30.97 11.62 15.43
CA ARG A 213 -30.65 12.45 16.60
C ARG A 213 -31.26 13.85 16.50
N GLU A 214 -31.17 14.48 15.32
CA GLU A 214 -31.81 15.77 15.05
C GLU A 214 -33.31 15.69 15.17
N TYR A 215 -33.94 14.64 14.65
CA TYR A 215 -35.35 14.39 14.79
C TYR A 215 -35.75 14.24 16.26
N ASP A 216 -35.05 13.47 17.04
CA ASP A 216 -35.32 13.28 18.46
C ASP A 216 -35.16 14.59 19.26
N PHE A 217 -34.12 15.39 18.96
CA PHE A 217 -33.96 16.71 19.57
C PHE A 217 -35.14 17.65 19.24
N LYS A 218 -35.59 17.65 18.00
CA LYS A 218 -36.76 18.45 17.57
C LYS A 218 -38.01 18.00 18.28
N LYS A 219 -38.26 16.70 18.35
CA LYS A 219 -39.45 16.15 19.07
C LYS A 219 -39.40 16.47 20.56
N ASN A 220 -38.26 16.30 21.19
CA ASN A 220 -38.06 16.65 22.61
C ASN A 220 -38.29 18.15 22.85
N LEU A 221 -37.82 19.01 21.94
CA LEU A 221 -38.08 20.45 22.03
C LEU A 221 -39.58 20.76 21.92
N GLU A 222 -40.28 20.19 20.95
CA GLU A 222 -41.74 20.36 20.78
C GLU A 222 -42.48 19.97 22.07
N ILE A 223 -42.17 18.81 22.66
CA ILE A 223 -42.79 18.31 23.91
C ILE A 223 -42.50 19.25 25.05
N LYS A 224 -41.25 19.68 25.23
CA LYS A 224 -40.87 20.59 26.32
C LYS A 224 -41.50 21.96 26.17
N THR A 225 -41.59 22.49 24.94
CA THR A 225 -42.26 23.75 24.67
C THR A 225 -43.73 23.66 25.04
N HIS A 226 -44.41 22.58 24.62
CA HIS A 226 -45.84 22.38 24.95
C HIS A 226 -46.08 22.28 26.49
N LEU A 227 -45.18 21.63 27.22
CA LEU A 227 -45.23 21.55 28.68
C LEU A 227 -45.02 22.92 29.34
N CYS A 228 -44.12 23.75 28.83
CA CYS A 228 -43.93 25.11 29.30
C CYS A 228 -45.17 25.98 29.05
N GLU A 229 -45.71 25.93 27.82
CA GLU A 229 -46.93 26.64 27.48
C GLU A 229 -48.14 26.22 28.35
N ALA A 230 -48.28 24.92 28.65
CA ALA A 230 -49.32 24.43 29.56
C ALA A 230 -49.11 24.96 30.98
N ALA A 231 -47.87 24.97 31.47
CA ALA A 231 -47.56 25.50 32.80
C ALA A 231 -47.79 27.01 32.89
N GLU A 232 -47.45 27.80 31.85
CA GLU A 232 -47.72 29.22 31.75
C GLU A 232 -49.24 29.53 31.79
N LYS A 233 -50.03 28.77 31.03
CA LYS A 233 -51.50 28.85 31.05
C LYS A 233 -52.08 28.60 32.45
N LEU A 234 -51.55 27.60 33.18
CA LEU A 234 -51.95 27.32 34.56
C LEU A 234 -51.59 28.44 35.52
N ALA A 235 -50.46 29.14 35.29
CA ALA A 235 -50.09 30.28 36.11
C ALA A 235 -50.97 31.51 35.93
N ASP A 236 -51.60 31.63 34.73
CA ASP A 236 -52.54 32.71 34.42
C ASP A 236 -54.02 32.37 34.75
N GLU A 237 -54.30 31.14 35.25
CA GLU A 237 -55.64 30.71 35.65
C GLU A 237 -56.04 31.36 36.98
N GLU A 238 -57.10 32.17 36.94
CA GLU A 238 -57.62 32.88 38.14
C GLU A 238 -58.36 31.95 39.11
N ASP A 239 -58.90 30.84 38.61
CA ASP A 239 -59.57 29.79 39.42
C ASP A 239 -58.61 28.73 39.89
N VAL A 240 -58.25 28.80 41.18
CA VAL A 240 -57.31 27.86 41.85
C VAL A 240 -57.81 26.39 41.78
N VAL A 241 -59.10 26.16 41.75
CA VAL A 241 -59.67 24.83 41.71
C VAL A 241 -59.54 24.24 40.29
N SER A 242 -59.78 25.03 39.27
CA SER A 242 -59.55 24.68 37.85
C SER A 242 -58.07 24.43 37.53
N ALA A 243 -57.18 25.27 38.06
CA ALA A 243 -55.74 25.08 37.91
C ALA A 243 -55.26 23.74 38.53
N PHE A 244 -55.81 23.34 39.68
CA PHE A 244 -55.45 22.07 40.34
C PHE A 244 -55.92 20.83 39.56
N HIS A 245 -57.05 20.91 38.87
CA HIS A 245 -57.59 19.79 38.07
C HIS A 245 -56.88 19.59 36.74
N HIS A 246 -56.10 20.56 36.26
CA HIS A 246 -55.36 20.50 34.98
C HIS A 246 -53.87 20.19 35.15
N GLN A 247 -53.42 19.92 36.39
CA GLN A 247 -52.07 19.36 36.67
C GLN A 247 -52.00 17.86 36.35
#